data_a533d094c52767867f1321d4670c2744
#
_entry.id   a533d094c52767867f1321d4670c2744
#
_cell.length_a   1.000
_cell.length_b   1.000
_cell.length_c   1.000
_cell.angle_alpha   90.00
_cell.angle_beta   90.00
_cell.angle_gamma   90.00
#
_symmetry.space_group_name_H-M   'P 1'
#
loop_
_entity.id
_entity.type
_entity.pdbx_description
1 polymer ?
#
loop_
_entity_poly.entity_id
_entity_poly.type
_entity_poly.pdbx_seq_one_letter_code
_entity_poly.pdbx_strand_id
1 'polypeptide(L)'
;MTLLLMAAGSGSRYGKLKQFDELGPAKEFLMEFSISDALKNKFNHIVIITKAANKSFLETYLSNKLPKQVKLDVLVQDIKDIPKEISLNTEREKPWGTAHAVWTARNVISGNFVIINADDYYGQNAFHGAAHFIKDNKSSNNFALVSYNLNNTLSEFGSVSRGICEIENKQLKSIIERTKILEKDAQIIDEDSGIVLNPNTAVSMNFWICNDSIFNYIESYFTKFLQTPENLEKSEIYLPFVTQEMMENGHITVEVIEAKSTWFGVTYYDDKKVAVETLGKLTKKGAYPTPLWT
;
A
#
# COMPACT_ATOMS: atom_id res chain seq x y z
N MET A 1 9.78 -14.00 -4.47
CA MET A 1 8.58 -13.12 -4.42
C MET A 1 9.06 -11.70 -4.10
N THR A 2 8.39 -10.70 -4.66
CA THR A 2 8.75 -9.29 -4.51
C THR A 2 7.75 -8.56 -3.61
N LEU A 3 8.25 -7.71 -2.71
CA LEU A 3 7.45 -6.74 -1.95
C LEU A 3 7.75 -5.35 -2.50
N LEU A 4 6.71 -4.64 -2.96
CA LEU A 4 6.76 -3.25 -3.38
C LEU A 4 6.15 -2.37 -2.29
N LEU A 5 6.91 -1.39 -1.79
CA LEU A 5 6.48 -0.41 -0.81
C LEU A 5 6.33 0.97 -1.46
N MET A 6 5.15 1.57 -1.33
CA MET A 6 4.89 2.93 -1.79
C MET A 6 5.27 3.92 -0.68
N ALA A 7 6.39 4.62 -0.86
CA ALA A 7 6.97 5.57 0.11
C ALA A 7 7.14 6.99 -0.46
N ALA A 8 6.44 7.34 -1.56
CA ALA A 8 6.52 8.65 -2.21
C ALA A 8 5.49 9.67 -1.68
N GLY A 9 4.61 9.27 -0.76
CA GLY A 9 3.58 10.11 -0.16
C GLY A 9 4.13 11.36 0.55
N SER A 10 3.36 12.46 0.56
CA SER A 10 3.79 13.73 1.16
C SER A 10 3.59 13.80 2.68
N GLY A 11 2.80 12.90 3.29
CA GLY A 11 2.50 12.94 4.72
C GLY A 11 1.81 14.23 5.19
N SER A 12 0.98 14.84 4.36
CA SER A 12 0.43 16.19 4.57
C SER A 12 -0.31 16.37 5.89
N ARG A 13 -1.03 15.35 6.36
CA ARG A 13 -1.76 15.38 7.64
C ARG A 13 -0.86 15.18 8.86
N TYR A 14 0.34 14.64 8.65
CA TYR A 14 1.30 14.35 9.73
C TYR A 14 2.31 15.49 9.95
N GLY A 15 2.41 16.42 9.01
CA GLY A 15 3.29 17.59 9.08
C GLY A 15 4.77 17.33 8.79
N LYS A 16 5.18 16.07 8.55
CA LYS A 16 6.53 15.66 8.17
C LYS A 16 6.52 14.32 7.42
N LEU A 17 7.69 13.82 7.01
CA LEU A 17 7.82 12.52 6.33
C LEU A 17 7.63 11.37 7.32
N LYS A 18 6.38 10.95 7.52
CA LYS A 18 5.96 9.93 8.50
C LYS A 18 6.58 8.55 8.27
N GLN A 19 6.94 8.21 7.02
CA GLN A 19 7.54 6.93 6.68
C GLN A 19 8.96 6.74 7.27
N PHE A 20 9.59 7.81 7.79
CA PHE A 20 10.90 7.79 8.45
C PHE A 20 10.81 8.10 9.94
N ASP A 21 9.63 8.00 10.54
CA ASP A 21 9.53 8.08 11.99
C ASP A 21 10.01 6.80 12.65
N GLU A 22 10.86 6.96 13.66
CA GLU A 22 11.37 5.90 14.51
C GLU A 22 10.26 5.45 15.46
N LEU A 23 9.55 4.39 15.09
CA LEU A 23 8.39 3.88 15.83
C LEU A 23 8.69 2.58 16.58
N GLY A 24 9.66 1.82 16.09
CA GLY A 24 10.09 0.56 16.71
C GLY A 24 10.91 0.76 17.98
N PRO A 25 10.98 -0.27 18.86
CA PRO A 25 11.72 -0.21 20.11
C PRO A 25 13.23 0.09 19.97
N ALA A 26 13.84 -0.31 18.85
CA ALA A 26 15.24 0.01 18.51
C ALA A 26 15.34 1.05 17.39
N LYS A 27 14.35 1.96 17.31
CA LYS A 27 14.27 3.07 16.35
C LYS A 27 14.06 2.63 14.91
N GLU A 28 13.40 1.51 14.71
CA GLU A 28 13.04 1.05 13.39
C GLU A 28 11.90 1.88 12.80
N PHE A 29 11.89 2.05 11.49
CA PHE A 29 10.77 2.61 10.73
C PHE A 29 9.64 1.57 10.60
N LEU A 30 8.40 2.04 10.44
CA LEU A 30 7.25 1.13 10.32
C LEU A 30 7.38 0.15 9.15
N MET A 31 7.91 0.61 8.01
CA MET A 31 8.18 -0.24 6.85
C MET A 31 9.12 -1.41 7.14
N GLU A 32 10.02 -1.29 8.10
CA GLU A 32 10.97 -2.37 8.43
C GLU A 32 10.26 -3.59 9.02
N PHE A 33 9.16 -3.41 9.74
CA PHE A 33 8.33 -4.51 10.24
C PHE A 33 7.65 -5.26 9.08
N SER A 34 7.11 -4.52 8.11
CA SER A 34 6.54 -5.12 6.90
C SER A 34 7.59 -5.86 6.07
N ILE A 35 8.81 -5.32 5.94
CA ILE A 35 9.92 -6.01 5.27
C ILE A 35 10.30 -7.28 6.04
N SER A 36 10.43 -7.21 7.37
CA SER A 36 10.72 -8.39 8.21
C SER A 36 9.69 -9.50 8.04
N ASP A 37 8.38 -9.13 8.05
CA ASP A 37 7.31 -10.11 7.85
C ASP A 37 7.31 -10.72 6.45
N ALA A 38 7.61 -9.93 5.42
CA ALA A 38 7.79 -10.42 4.06
C ALA A 38 8.98 -11.41 3.96
N LEU A 39 10.15 -11.07 4.53
CA LEU A 39 11.32 -11.94 4.51
C LEU A 39 11.07 -13.28 5.22
N LYS A 40 10.35 -13.28 6.37
CA LYS A 40 9.92 -14.51 7.06
C LYS A 40 9.04 -15.39 6.16
N ASN A 41 8.31 -14.79 5.22
CA ASN A 41 7.45 -15.48 4.25
C ASN A 41 8.14 -15.68 2.88
N LYS A 42 9.48 -15.68 2.84
CA LYS A 42 10.33 -15.99 1.67
C LYS A 42 10.23 -14.97 0.53
N PHE A 43 9.84 -13.74 0.81
CA PHE A 43 10.10 -12.65 -0.10
C PHE A 43 11.63 -12.39 -0.08
N ASN A 44 12.22 -12.18 -1.23
CA ASN A 44 13.67 -12.02 -1.39
C ASN A 44 14.04 -10.82 -2.26
N HIS A 45 13.05 -10.05 -2.69
CA HIS A 45 13.23 -8.82 -3.45
C HIS A 45 12.34 -7.73 -2.83
N ILE A 46 12.96 -6.63 -2.41
CA ILE A 46 12.31 -5.46 -1.84
C ILE A 46 12.46 -4.31 -2.82
N VAL A 47 11.34 -3.73 -3.21
CA VAL A 47 11.28 -2.56 -4.10
C VAL A 47 10.62 -1.41 -3.36
N ILE A 48 11.26 -0.26 -3.29
CA ILE A 48 10.73 0.93 -2.62
C ILE A 48 10.58 2.05 -3.63
N ILE A 49 9.37 2.57 -3.75
CA ILE A 49 9.08 3.74 -4.58
C ILE A 49 9.07 4.97 -3.70
N THR A 50 9.97 5.91 -3.97
CA THR A 50 10.15 7.08 -3.12
C THR A 50 10.39 8.37 -3.94
N LYS A 51 10.61 9.50 -3.26
CA LYS A 51 11.02 10.77 -3.88
C LYS A 51 12.54 10.81 -4.08
N ALA A 52 13.01 11.58 -5.06
CA ALA A 52 14.43 11.73 -5.35
C ALA A 52 15.27 12.09 -4.12
N ALA A 53 14.76 13.00 -3.27
CA ALA A 53 15.44 13.45 -2.05
C ALA A 53 15.70 12.34 -1.02
N ASN A 54 14.95 11.23 -1.07
CA ASN A 54 15.02 10.17 -0.06
C ASN A 54 15.74 8.92 -0.57
N LYS A 55 16.02 8.82 -1.87
CA LYS A 55 16.54 7.61 -2.50
C LYS A 55 17.85 7.15 -1.87
N SER A 56 18.88 7.99 -1.89
CA SER A 56 20.23 7.63 -1.38
C SER A 56 20.22 7.30 0.11
N PHE A 57 19.39 7.98 0.90
CA PHE A 57 19.21 7.66 2.31
C PHE A 57 18.63 6.25 2.49
N LEU A 58 17.54 5.92 1.81
CA LEU A 58 16.89 4.61 1.92
C LEU A 58 17.79 3.48 1.41
N GLU A 59 18.49 3.70 0.29
CA GLU A 59 19.46 2.73 -0.25
C GLU A 59 20.53 2.40 0.79
N THR A 60 21.17 3.42 1.36
CA THR A 60 22.22 3.23 2.37
C THR A 60 21.67 2.60 3.64
N TYR A 61 20.57 3.13 4.16
CA TYR A 61 19.97 2.70 5.42
C TYR A 61 19.57 1.23 5.39
N LEU A 62 18.86 0.81 4.35
CA LEU A 62 18.34 -0.55 4.25
C LEU A 62 19.40 -1.56 3.79
N SER A 63 20.34 -1.17 2.91
CA SER A 63 21.45 -2.06 2.52
C SER A 63 22.33 -2.46 3.70
N ASN A 64 22.44 -1.60 4.71
CA ASN A 64 23.19 -1.89 5.94
C ASN A 64 22.44 -2.82 6.92
N LYS A 65 21.14 -2.98 6.75
CA LYS A 65 20.27 -3.75 7.65
C LYS A 65 19.79 -5.07 7.06
N LEU A 66 19.50 -5.08 5.77
CA LEU A 66 18.93 -6.25 5.11
C LEU A 66 19.97 -7.36 4.93
N PRO A 67 19.57 -8.63 5.04
CA PRO A 67 20.43 -9.77 4.72
C PRO A 67 20.99 -9.66 3.28
N LYS A 68 22.26 -10.00 3.07
CA LYS A 68 22.97 -9.84 1.77
C LYS A 68 22.31 -10.54 0.59
N GLN A 69 21.55 -11.59 0.82
CA GLN A 69 20.83 -12.34 -0.22
C GLN A 69 19.51 -11.66 -0.66
N VAL A 70 19.08 -10.61 0.01
CA VAL A 70 17.88 -9.87 -0.33
C VAL A 70 18.23 -8.83 -1.39
N LYS A 71 17.55 -8.88 -2.52
CA LYS A 71 17.66 -7.84 -3.54
C LYS A 71 16.90 -6.60 -3.08
N LEU A 72 17.53 -5.43 -3.18
CA LEU A 72 16.92 -4.13 -2.87
C LEU A 72 17.02 -3.22 -4.09
N ASP A 73 15.86 -2.71 -4.54
CA ASP A 73 15.77 -1.64 -5.53
C ASP A 73 15.02 -0.45 -4.90
N VAL A 74 15.62 0.74 -4.92
CA VAL A 74 14.97 1.99 -4.50
C VAL A 74 14.80 2.88 -5.72
N LEU A 75 13.56 3.12 -6.11
CA LEU A 75 13.19 3.81 -7.34
C LEU A 75 12.53 5.16 -7.03
N VAL A 76 12.74 6.11 -7.92
CA VAL A 76 12.13 7.44 -7.82
C VAL A 76 10.84 7.48 -8.63
N GLN A 77 9.74 7.88 -7.99
CA GLN A 77 8.53 8.25 -8.71
C GLN A 77 8.75 9.62 -9.37
N ASP A 78 9.22 9.61 -10.62
CA ASP A 78 9.49 10.82 -11.39
C ASP A 78 8.25 11.20 -12.20
N ILE A 79 7.79 12.45 -12.08
CA ILE A 79 6.67 13.00 -12.85
C ILE A 79 6.93 12.95 -14.36
N LYS A 80 8.19 12.97 -14.78
CA LYS A 80 8.60 12.88 -16.19
C LYS A 80 8.61 11.45 -16.73
N ASP A 81 8.51 10.44 -15.86
CA ASP A 81 8.38 9.05 -16.30
C ASP A 81 6.93 8.79 -16.74
N ILE A 82 6.68 8.97 -18.03
CA ILE A 82 5.37 8.82 -18.68
C ILE A 82 5.47 7.84 -19.86
N PRO A 83 4.35 7.30 -20.36
CA PRO A 83 4.34 6.45 -21.55
C PRO A 83 5.01 7.15 -22.74
N LYS A 84 5.82 6.37 -23.51
CA LYS A 84 6.71 6.91 -24.55
C LYS A 84 5.97 7.63 -25.70
N GLU A 85 4.73 7.25 -25.93
CA GLU A 85 3.89 7.81 -26.97
C GLU A 85 3.35 9.20 -26.63
N ILE A 86 3.48 9.60 -25.34
CA ILE A 86 2.98 10.89 -24.84
C ILE A 86 4.11 11.89 -24.76
N SER A 87 3.87 13.07 -25.34
CA SER A 87 4.72 14.24 -25.15
C SER A 87 3.94 15.27 -24.34
N LEU A 88 4.37 15.55 -23.13
CA LEU A 88 3.75 16.54 -22.27
C LEU A 88 4.71 17.72 -22.04
N ASN A 89 4.16 18.92 -22.24
CA ASN A 89 4.75 20.14 -21.71
C ASN A 89 3.88 20.57 -20.50
N THR A 90 4.29 20.20 -19.29
CA THR A 90 3.54 20.50 -18.07
C THR A 90 4.48 21.02 -16.99
N GLU A 91 4.01 22.00 -16.23
CA GLU A 91 4.65 22.50 -15.01
C GLU A 91 4.18 21.74 -13.76
N ARG A 92 3.60 20.55 -13.93
CA ARG A 92 3.08 19.73 -12.85
C ARG A 92 4.17 19.39 -11.83
N GLU A 93 3.89 19.62 -10.56
CA GLU A 93 4.74 19.22 -9.43
C GLU A 93 4.17 18.02 -8.65
N LYS A 94 2.86 17.79 -8.76
CA LYS A 94 2.16 16.74 -8.03
C LYS A 94 2.42 15.37 -8.67
N PRO A 95 2.78 14.32 -7.90
CA PRO A 95 2.89 12.95 -8.42
C PRO A 95 1.60 12.48 -9.11
N TRP A 96 1.72 11.56 -10.07
CA TRP A 96 0.58 11.04 -10.83
C TRP A 96 -0.31 10.05 -10.05
N GLY A 97 0.00 9.73 -8.80
CA GLY A 97 -0.80 8.88 -7.92
C GLY A 97 -0.22 7.47 -7.72
N THR A 98 -0.99 6.61 -7.04
CA THR A 98 -0.53 5.30 -6.59
C THR A 98 -0.34 4.29 -7.72
N ALA A 99 -1.17 4.33 -8.77
CA ALA A 99 -0.95 3.47 -9.93
C ALA A 99 0.36 3.80 -10.65
N HIS A 100 0.69 5.09 -10.80
CA HIS A 100 1.98 5.48 -11.35
C HIS A 100 3.16 5.05 -10.46
N ALA A 101 3.02 5.15 -9.13
CA ALA A 101 4.03 4.64 -8.21
C ALA A 101 4.31 3.15 -8.46
N VAL A 102 3.28 2.34 -8.65
CA VAL A 102 3.43 0.92 -9.00
C VAL A 102 4.10 0.76 -10.37
N TRP A 103 3.66 1.51 -11.38
CA TRP A 103 4.20 1.45 -12.75
C TRP A 103 5.70 1.83 -12.83
N THR A 104 6.19 2.67 -11.90
CA THR A 104 7.63 2.99 -11.79
C THR A 104 8.49 1.72 -11.63
N ALA A 105 7.95 0.64 -11.07
CA ALA A 105 8.68 -0.61 -10.85
C ALA A 105 8.68 -1.58 -12.06
N ARG A 106 8.06 -1.24 -13.19
CA ARG A 106 7.86 -2.11 -14.37
C ARG A 106 9.12 -2.75 -14.94
N ASN A 107 10.27 -2.09 -14.77
CA ASN A 107 11.55 -2.59 -15.33
C ASN A 107 12.34 -3.45 -14.33
N VAL A 108 11.92 -3.57 -13.07
CA VAL A 108 12.66 -4.31 -12.03
C VAL A 108 11.87 -5.46 -11.43
N ILE A 109 10.53 -5.45 -11.57
CA ILE A 109 9.66 -6.53 -11.07
C ILE A 109 9.25 -7.43 -12.24
N SER A 110 9.34 -8.73 -11.99
CA SER A 110 8.83 -9.79 -12.87
C SER A 110 8.10 -10.83 -12.03
N GLY A 111 6.97 -11.34 -12.54
CA GLY A 111 6.13 -12.32 -11.87
C GLY A 111 5.30 -11.73 -10.74
N ASN A 112 4.98 -12.56 -9.75
CA ASN A 112 4.08 -12.18 -8.66
C ASN A 112 4.75 -11.27 -7.62
N PHE A 113 4.03 -10.26 -7.17
CA PHE A 113 4.49 -9.33 -6.16
C PHE A 113 3.34 -8.79 -5.29
N VAL A 114 3.71 -8.27 -4.13
CA VAL A 114 2.81 -7.62 -3.18
C VAL A 114 3.07 -6.12 -3.21
N ILE A 115 1.99 -5.33 -3.15
CA ILE A 115 2.02 -3.86 -3.07
C ILE A 115 1.47 -3.45 -1.71
N ILE A 116 2.18 -2.57 -0.99
CA ILE A 116 1.73 -1.99 0.27
C ILE A 116 2.12 -0.51 0.40
N ASN A 117 1.48 0.19 1.33
CA ASN A 117 1.96 1.49 1.79
C ASN A 117 3.13 1.30 2.76
N ALA A 118 4.14 2.16 2.69
CA ALA A 118 5.32 2.09 3.57
C ALA A 118 5.06 2.62 4.99
N ASP A 119 3.97 3.32 5.19
CA ASP A 119 3.58 3.99 6.43
C ASP A 119 2.44 3.29 7.19
N ASP A 120 2.15 2.04 6.80
CA ASP A 120 1.15 1.17 7.42
C ASP A 120 1.79 -0.11 7.97
N TYR A 121 1.25 -0.59 9.10
CA TYR A 121 1.54 -1.91 9.66
C TYR A 121 0.42 -2.88 9.30
N TYR A 122 0.77 -4.00 8.68
CA TYR A 122 -0.19 -4.96 8.16
C TYR A 122 -0.29 -6.25 8.98
N GLY A 123 0.73 -6.54 9.79
CA GLY A 123 0.83 -7.74 10.61
C GLY A 123 1.22 -9.01 9.84
N GLN A 124 1.77 -9.97 10.59
CA GLN A 124 2.41 -11.17 10.02
C GLN A 124 1.47 -12.03 9.18
N ASN A 125 0.19 -12.17 9.60
CA ASN A 125 -0.76 -13.03 8.90
C ASN A 125 -1.13 -12.51 7.49
N ALA A 126 -1.07 -11.21 7.25
CA ALA A 126 -1.28 -10.64 5.92
C ALA A 126 -0.22 -11.15 4.92
N PHE A 127 1.05 -11.12 5.32
CA PHE A 127 2.15 -11.63 4.49
C PHE A 127 2.12 -13.15 4.34
N HIS A 128 1.71 -13.88 5.39
CA HIS A 128 1.50 -15.32 5.30
C HIS A 128 0.40 -15.66 4.29
N GLY A 129 -0.74 -14.99 4.37
CA GLY A 129 -1.85 -15.15 3.42
C GLY A 129 -1.44 -14.83 1.98
N ALA A 130 -0.69 -13.75 1.79
CA ALA A 130 -0.17 -13.36 0.48
C ALA A 130 0.80 -14.40 -0.10
N ALA A 131 1.74 -14.90 0.70
CA ALA A 131 2.68 -15.92 0.25
C ALA A 131 1.98 -17.25 -0.10
N HIS A 132 0.95 -17.62 0.65
CA HIS A 132 0.13 -18.79 0.37
C HIS A 132 -0.63 -18.64 -0.94
N PHE A 133 -1.30 -17.51 -1.13
CA PHE A 133 -2.00 -17.20 -2.38
C PHE A 133 -1.05 -17.27 -3.59
N ILE A 134 0.12 -16.61 -3.53
CA ILE A 134 1.10 -16.61 -4.63
C ILE A 134 1.57 -18.04 -4.97
N LYS A 135 1.77 -18.89 -3.95
CA LYS A 135 2.20 -20.26 -4.14
C LYS A 135 1.13 -21.12 -4.81
N ASP A 136 -0.13 -20.95 -4.42
CA ASP A 136 -1.24 -21.81 -4.85
C ASP A 136 -1.92 -21.30 -6.12
N ASN A 137 -1.87 -19.99 -6.37
CA ASN A 137 -2.46 -19.37 -7.56
C ASN A 137 -1.69 -19.76 -8.83
N LYS A 138 -2.39 -20.42 -9.77
CA LYS A 138 -1.84 -20.82 -11.07
C LYS A 138 -2.33 -19.95 -12.23
N SER A 139 -3.26 -19.04 -11.96
CA SER A 139 -3.84 -18.16 -12.98
C SER A 139 -3.15 -16.79 -12.97
N SER A 140 -2.70 -16.35 -14.12
CA SER A 140 -2.16 -14.97 -14.29
C SER A 140 -3.24 -13.89 -14.17
N ASN A 141 -4.51 -14.25 -14.30
CA ASN A 141 -5.63 -13.32 -14.27
C ASN A 141 -6.30 -13.26 -12.89
N ASN A 142 -5.80 -14.00 -11.91
CA ASN A 142 -6.34 -13.97 -10.56
C ASN A 142 -5.38 -13.19 -9.65
N PHE A 143 -5.80 -12.00 -9.23
CA PHE A 143 -5.14 -11.16 -8.24
C PHE A 143 -5.76 -11.39 -6.88
N ALA A 144 -5.21 -10.77 -5.84
CA ALA A 144 -5.86 -10.76 -4.54
C ALA A 144 -5.70 -9.43 -3.81
N LEU A 145 -6.62 -9.19 -2.87
CA LEU A 145 -6.62 -8.07 -1.95
C LEU A 145 -6.67 -8.62 -0.52
N VAL A 146 -5.77 -8.18 0.33
CA VAL A 146 -5.89 -8.42 1.77
C VAL A 146 -6.79 -7.36 2.37
N SER A 147 -7.92 -7.76 2.94
CA SER A 147 -8.90 -6.87 3.58
C SER A 147 -8.81 -6.91 5.10
N TYR A 148 -9.27 -5.83 5.71
CA TYR A 148 -9.38 -5.66 7.17
C TYR A 148 -10.80 -5.27 7.52
N ASN A 149 -11.22 -5.52 8.78
CA ASN A 149 -12.50 -5.03 9.26
C ASN A 149 -12.43 -3.53 9.54
N LEU A 150 -13.43 -2.77 9.08
CA LEU A 150 -13.51 -1.33 9.19
C LEU A 150 -13.24 -0.84 10.62
N ASN A 151 -13.89 -1.48 11.61
CA ASN A 151 -13.73 -1.15 13.02
C ASN A 151 -12.26 -1.17 13.50
N ASN A 152 -11.43 -2.01 12.91
CA ASN A 152 -10.03 -2.16 13.29
C ASN A 152 -9.09 -1.18 12.55
N THR A 153 -9.64 -0.26 11.77
CA THR A 153 -8.88 0.67 10.92
C THR A 153 -9.21 2.14 11.17
N LEU A 154 -10.01 2.44 12.17
CA LEU A 154 -10.36 3.81 12.55
C LEU A 154 -9.22 4.49 13.29
N SER A 155 -9.28 5.82 13.39
CA SER A 155 -8.42 6.64 14.26
C SER A 155 -9.27 7.32 15.30
N GLU A 156 -8.78 7.38 16.53
CA GLU A 156 -9.42 8.14 17.62
C GLU A 156 -9.25 9.67 17.45
N PHE A 157 -8.37 10.10 16.53
CA PHE A 157 -7.95 11.49 16.37
C PHE A 157 -8.64 12.22 15.21
N GLY A 158 -9.49 11.53 14.45
CA GLY A 158 -10.24 12.14 13.36
C GLY A 158 -10.70 11.16 12.29
N SER A 159 -11.29 11.73 11.23
CA SER A 159 -11.79 10.93 10.13
C SER A 159 -10.69 10.29 9.30
N VAL A 160 -11.00 9.12 8.74
CA VAL A 160 -10.09 8.34 7.89
C VAL A 160 -10.71 8.08 6.51
N SER A 161 -9.85 7.83 5.52
CA SER A 161 -10.28 7.39 4.18
C SER A 161 -10.09 5.88 4.05
N ARG A 162 -11.12 5.17 3.54
CA ARG A 162 -11.09 3.70 3.36
C ARG A 162 -11.80 3.29 2.07
N GLY A 163 -11.21 2.33 1.39
CA GLY A 163 -11.85 1.64 0.27
C GLY A 163 -12.80 0.56 0.80
N ILE A 164 -14.09 0.84 0.82
CA ILE A 164 -15.13 -0.12 1.22
C ILE A 164 -15.26 -1.20 0.13
N CYS A 165 -15.04 -2.47 0.51
CA CYS A 165 -15.07 -3.60 -0.39
C CYS A 165 -16.47 -4.24 -0.44
N GLU A 166 -17.02 -4.39 -1.62
CA GLU A 166 -18.16 -5.26 -1.90
C GLU A 166 -17.62 -6.65 -2.30
N ILE A 167 -18.03 -7.69 -1.59
CA ILE A 167 -17.47 -9.03 -1.74
C ILE A 167 -18.61 -10.03 -1.94
N GLU A 168 -18.47 -10.88 -2.96
CA GLU A 168 -19.36 -12.02 -3.19
C GLU A 168 -18.52 -13.28 -3.44
N ASN A 169 -18.80 -14.35 -2.70
CA ASN A 169 -18.10 -15.65 -2.81
C ASN A 169 -16.56 -15.51 -2.73
N LYS A 170 -16.07 -14.68 -1.81
CA LYS A 170 -14.65 -14.30 -1.64
C LYS A 170 -14.05 -13.54 -2.83
N GLN A 171 -14.82 -13.13 -3.79
CA GLN A 171 -14.37 -12.31 -4.90
C GLN A 171 -14.77 -10.86 -4.69
N LEU A 172 -13.83 -9.97 -4.90
CA LEU A 172 -14.07 -8.53 -4.90
C LEU A 172 -14.96 -8.18 -6.10
N LYS A 173 -16.02 -7.42 -5.86
CA LYS A 173 -16.91 -6.88 -6.91
C LYS A 173 -16.63 -5.41 -7.17
N SER A 174 -16.48 -4.65 -6.11
CA SER A 174 -16.19 -3.22 -6.20
C SER A 174 -15.46 -2.71 -4.98
N ILE A 175 -14.78 -1.57 -5.14
CA ILE A 175 -14.22 -0.77 -4.04
C ILE A 175 -14.77 0.63 -4.16
N ILE A 176 -15.39 1.11 -3.08
CA ILE A 176 -15.91 2.47 -2.99
C ILE A 176 -15.05 3.25 -2.00
N GLU A 177 -14.27 4.21 -2.50
CA GLU A 177 -13.48 5.08 -1.63
C GLU A 177 -14.38 6.05 -0.85
N ARG A 178 -14.27 6.04 0.48
CA ARG A 178 -14.95 6.96 1.38
C ARG A 178 -13.91 7.72 2.20
N THR A 179 -13.98 9.03 2.16
CA THR A 179 -12.89 9.92 2.58
C THR A 179 -13.02 10.47 3.99
N LYS A 180 -14.20 10.35 4.61
CA LYS A 180 -14.49 10.91 5.93
C LYS A 180 -15.25 9.93 6.83
N ILE A 181 -14.63 8.81 7.12
CA ILE A 181 -15.20 7.81 8.03
C ILE A 181 -14.68 8.08 9.43
N LEU A 182 -15.60 8.12 10.40
CA LEU A 182 -15.27 8.25 11.82
C LEU A 182 -16.30 7.56 12.71
N GLU A 183 -15.94 7.32 13.96
CA GLU A 183 -16.88 6.86 14.98
C GLU A 183 -17.51 8.07 15.68
N LYS A 184 -18.84 8.11 15.74
CA LYS A 184 -19.64 9.10 16.43
C LYS A 184 -20.85 8.44 17.08
N ASP A 185 -21.10 8.71 18.35
CA ASP A 185 -22.22 8.14 19.12
C ASP A 185 -22.30 6.59 19.03
N ALA A 186 -21.14 5.92 19.13
CA ALA A 186 -20.96 4.47 18.97
C ALA A 186 -21.40 3.91 17.62
N GLN A 187 -21.47 4.73 16.58
CA GLN A 187 -21.73 4.35 15.19
C GLN A 187 -20.58 4.77 14.30
N ILE A 188 -20.24 3.94 13.32
CA ILE A 188 -19.28 4.31 12.28
C ILE A 188 -20.05 4.98 11.15
N ILE A 189 -19.71 6.22 10.85
CA ILE A 189 -20.44 7.06 9.89
C ILE A 189 -19.46 7.56 8.81
N ASP A 190 -19.90 7.53 7.57
CA ASP A 190 -19.32 8.32 6.50
C ASP A 190 -19.97 9.72 6.52
N GLU A 191 -19.23 10.73 6.95
CA GLU A 191 -19.77 12.10 7.10
C GLU A 191 -20.22 12.72 5.79
N ASP A 192 -19.58 12.37 4.66
CA ASP A 192 -19.91 12.97 3.35
C ASP A 192 -21.27 12.47 2.83
N SER A 193 -21.64 11.23 3.11
CA SER A 193 -22.92 10.65 2.68
C SER A 193 -23.97 10.51 3.78
N GLY A 194 -23.56 10.61 5.05
CA GLY A 194 -24.42 10.36 6.22
C GLY A 194 -24.76 8.88 6.43
N ILE A 195 -24.12 7.96 5.70
CA ILE A 195 -24.39 6.53 5.80
C ILE A 195 -23.70 5.93 7.03
N VAL A 196 -24.48 5.16 7.80
CA VAL A 196 -23.95 4.32 8.88
C VAL A 196 -23.35 3.06 8.27
N LEU A 197 -22.10 2.77 8.60
CA LEU A 197 -21.35 1.63 8.09
C LEU A 197 -21.32 0.49 9.12
N ASN A 198 -21.39 -0.76 8.64
CA ASN A 198 -21.23 -1.91 9.51
C ASN A 198 -19.76 -2.02 9.99
N PRO A 199 -19.50 -2.16 11.29
CA PRO A 199 -18.14 -2.33 11.83
C PRO A 199 -17.33 -3.47 11.20
N ASN A 200 -18.01 -4.53 10.78
CA ASN A 200 -17.39 -5.71 10.16
C ASN A 200 -17.25 -5.60 8.63
N THR A 201 -17.57 -4.45 8.05
CA THR A 201 -17.36 -4.22 6.61
C THR A 201 -15.89 -4.40 6.28
N ALA A 202 -15.62 -5.18 5.24
CA ALA A 202 -14.26 -5.35 4.72
C ALA A 202 -13.78 -4.07 4.03
N VAL A 203 -12.57 -3.67 4.35
CA VAL A 203 -11.94 -2.48 3.75
C VAL A 203 -10.57 -2.80 3.16
N SER A 204 -10.24 -2.13 2.08
CA SER A 204 -8.91 -2.12 1.48
C SER A 204 -8.01 -1.15 2.22
N MET A 205 -6.81 -1.64 2.57
CA MET A 205 -5.71 -0.84 3.10
C MET A 205 -4.52 -0.82 2.14
N ASN A 206 -4.78 -0.96 0.82
CA ASN A 206 -3.77 -1.03 -0.23
C ASN A 206 -2.78 -2.20 -0.12
N PHE A 207 -3.22 -3.34 0.42
CA PHE A 207 -2.43 -4.57 0.37
C PHE A 207 -2.91 -5.42 -0.80
N TRP A 208 -2.25 -5.26 -1.95
CA TRP A 208 -2.59 -5.96 -3.19
C TRP A 208 -1.58 -7.05 -3.51
N ILE A 209 -2.05 -8.12 -4.13
CA ILE A 209 -1.22 -9.19 -4.66
C ILE A 209 -1.51 -9.29 -6.15
N CYS A 210 -0.51 -8.95 -6.94
CA CYS A 210 -0.60 -8.83 -8.40
C CYS A 210 0.53 -9.62 -9.07
N ASN A 211 0.53 -9.64 -10.38
CA ASN A 211 1.69 -9.99 -11.19
C ASN A 211 2.04 -8.87 -12.17
N ASP A 212 3.14 -9.05 -12.89
CA ASP A 212 3.71 -8.05 -13.79
C ASP A 212 2.81 -7.65 -14.98
N SER A 213 1.75 -8.42 -15.27
CA SER A 213 0.79 -8.02 -16.31
C SER A 213 0.08 -6.69 -15.99
N ILE A 214 -0.04 -6.33 -14.68
CA ILE A 214 -0.64 -5.06 -14.26
C ILE A 214 0.04 -3.84 -14.87
N PHE A 215 1.35 -3.91 -15.15
CA PHE A 215 2.10 -2.76 -15.69
C PHE A 215 1.59 -2.33 -17.06
N ASN A 216 1.22 -3.27 -17.94
CA ASN A 216 0.66 -2.97 -19.24
C ASN A 216 -0.72 -2.30 -19.14
N TYR A 217 -1.53 -2.73 -18.17
CA TYR A 217 -2.84 -2.11 -17.93
C TYR A 217 -2.69 -0.71 -17.33
N ILE A 218 -1.77 -0.51 -16.38
CA ILE A 218 -1.48 0.82 -15.86
C ILE A 218 -1.00 1.74 -16.97
N GLU A 219 -0.11 1.28 -17.86
CA GLU A 219 0.39 2.06 -18.99
C GLU A 219 -0.73 2.50 -19.92
N SER A 220 -1.61 1.56 -20.29
CA SER A 220 -2.77 1.85 -21.14
C SER A 220 -3.74 2.83 -20.48
N TYR A 221 -4.03 2.64 -19.19
CA TYR A 221 -4.87 3.54 -18.40
C TYR A 221 -4.25 4.94 -18.30
N PHE A 222 -2.95 4.99 -18.02
CA PHE A 222 -2.21 6.25 -17.86
C PHE A 222 -2.12 7.00 -19.18
N THR A 223 -1.91 6.31 -20.30
CA THR A 223 -1.93 6.89 -21.65
C THR A 223 -3.27 7.59 -21.93
N LYS A 224 -4.39 6.91 -21.69
CA LYS A 224 -5.73 7.51 -21.84
C LYS A 224 -5.93 8.71 -20.91
N PHE A 225 -5.50 8.59 -19.65
CA PHE A 225 -5.60 9.63 -18.64
C PHE A 225 -4.86 10.91 -19.06
N LEU A 226 -3.65 10.77 -19.62
CA LEU A 226 -2.81 11.88 -20.05
C LEU A 226 -3.32 12.57 -21.34
N GLN A 227 -4.19 11.92 -22.11
CA GLN A 227 -4.85 12.52 -23.28
C GLN A 227 -6.01 13.46 -22.91
N THR A 228 -6.42 13.49 -21.65
CA THR A 228 -7.49 14.34 -21.13
C THR A 228 -6.89 15.58 -20.46
N PRO A 229 -7.01 16.80 -21.06
CA PRO A 229 -6.33 18.00 -20.56
C PRO A 229 -6.63 18.34 -19.10
N GLU A 230 -7.89 18.11 -18.66
CA GLU A 230 -8.35 18.39 -17.29
C GLU A 230 -7.60 17.56 -16.23
N ASN A 231 -6.99 16.46 -16.64
CA ASN A 231 -6.24 15.58 -15.74
C ASN A 231 -4.81 16.07 -15.48
N LEU A 232 -4.27 16.94 -16.33
CA LEU A 232 -2.83 17.23 -16.35
C LEU A 232 -2.34 18.03 -15.15
N GLU A 233 -3.18 18.86 -14.53
CA GLU A 233 -2.73 19.73 -13.44
C GLU A 233 -2.67 19.01 -12.08
N LYS A 234 -3.77 18.42 -11.63
CA LYS A 234 -3.92 17.95 -10.24
C LYS A 234 -4.49 16.54 -10.10
N SER A 235 -5.14 15.99 -11.13
CA SER A 235 -5.75 14.65 -11.05
C SER A 235 -4.69 13.56 -10.90
N GLU A 236 -5.06 12.46 -10.27
CA GLU A 236 -4.16 11.32 -10.00
C GLU A 236 -4.79 10.02 -10.50
N ILE A 237 -3.96 9.09 -10.95
CA ILE A 237 -4.37 7.71 -11.22
C ILE A 237 -4.17 6.87 -9.96
N TYR A 238 -5.26 6.34 -9.43
CA TYR A 238 -5.23 5.51 -8.24
C TYR A 238 -5.27 4.02 -8.59
N LEU A 239 -4.47 3.23 -7.91
CA LEU A 239 -4.41 1.78 -8.13
C LEU A 239 -5.78 1.08 -8.04
N PRO A 240 -6.66 1.40 -7.07
CA PRO A 240 -8.00 0.82 -7.01
C PRO A 240 -8.84 1.09 -8.27
N PHE A 241 -8.70 2.24 -8.91
CA PHE A 241 -9.47 2.54 -10.13
C PHE A 241 -8.98 1.73 -11.34
N VAL A 242 -7.68 1.56 -11.47
CA VAL A 242 -7.11 0.69 -12.51
C VAL A 242 -7.55 -0.75 -12.31
N THR A 243 -7.48 -1.27 -11.09
CA THR A 243 -7.91 -2.65 -10.79
C THR A 243 -9.42 -2.81 -10.97
N GLN A 244 -10.22 -1.79 -10.66
CA GLN A 244 -11.66 -1.79 -10.90
C GLN A 244 -11.97 -1.89 -12.42
N GLU A 245 -11.32 -1.05 -13.25
CA GLU A 245 -11.49 -1.13 -14.73
C GLU A 245 -11.07 -2.50 -15.27
N MET A 246 -9.99 -3.08 -14.73
CA MET A 246 -9.57 -4.43 -15.13
C MET A 246 -10.61 -5.51 -14.77
N MET A 247 -11.25 -5.42 -13.61
CA MET A 247 -12.31 -6.35 -13.20
C MET A 247 -13.56 -6.19 -14.08
N GLU A 248 -14.01 -4.95 -14.30
CA GLU A 248 -15.19 -4.62 -15.11
C GLU A 248 -15.07 -5.10 -16.57
N ASN A 249 -13.86 -5.03 -17.12
CA ASN A 249 -13.54 -5.52 -18.46
C ASN A 249 -13.25 -7.04 -18.50
N GLY A 250 -13.36 -7.76 -17.38
CA GLY A 250 -13.12 -9.20 -17.31
C GLY A 250 -11.66 -9.61 -17.49
N HIS A 251 -10.72 -8.70 -17.35
CA HIS A 251 -9.28 -9.00 -17.49
C HIS A 251 -8.72 -9.72 -16.27
N ILE A 252 -9.25 -9.43 -15.08
CA ILE A 252 -8.85 -10.07 -13.83
C ILE A 252 -10.07 -10.42 -12.97
N THR A 253 -9.84 -11.39 -12.08
CA THR A 253 -10.62 -11.59 -10.86
C THR A 253 -9.75 -11.23 -9.67
N VAL A 254 -10.37 -10.80 -8.55
CA VAL A 254 -9.64 -10.44 -7.34
C VAL A 254 -10.20 -11.23 -6.17
N GLU A 255 -9.41 -12.17 -5.64
CA GLU A 255 -9.77 -12.90 -4.42
C GLU A 255 -9.52 -12.01 -3.19
N VAL A 256 -10.47 -12.02 -2.25
CA VAL A 256 -10.32 -11.28 -1.00
C VAL A 256 -9.84 -12.23 0.10
N ILE A 257 -8.69 -11.89 0.70
CA ILE A 257 -8.07 -12.59 1.81
C ILE A 257 -8.32 -11.76 3.07
N GLU A 258 -9.08 -12.28 4.01
CA GLU A 258 -9.28 -11.62 5.29
C GLU A 258 -8.00 -11.63 6.12
N ALA A 259 -7.48 -10.48 6.49
CA ALA A 259 -6.35 -10.36 7.40
C ALA A 259 -6.79 -10.71 8.83
N LYS A 260 -6.25 -11.79 9.38
CA LYS A 260 -6.40 -12.17 10.79
C LYS A 260 -5.30 -11.51 11.65
N SER A 261 -4.98 -10.26 11.37
CA SER A 261 -3.94 -9.47 12.04
C SER A 261 -4.43 -8.06 12.31
N THR A 262 -3.80 -7.43 13.29
CA THR A 262 -4.00 -6.00 13.57
C THR A 262 -3.38 -5.19 12.45
N TRP A 263 -4.13 -4.23 11.92
CA TRP A 263 -3.61 -3.15 11.10
C TRP A 263 -3.56 -1.87 11.93
N PHE A 264 -2.57 -1.04 11.70
CA PHE A 264 -2.56 0.36 12.10
C PHE A 264 -1.69 1.18 11.14
N GLY A 265 -2.09 2.42 10.94
CA GLY A 265 -1.33 3.41 10.19
C GLY A 265 -1.10 4.64 11.06
N VAL A 266 -0.23 5.53 10.59
CA VAL A 266 0.03 6.81 11.26
C VAL A 266 -0.56 7.91 10.38
N THR A 267 -1.84 8.22 10.57
CA THR A 267 -2.55 9.25 9.81
C THR A 267 -2.40 10.62 10.46
N TYR A 268 -2.59 10.68 11.76
CA TYR A 268 -2.43 11.87 12.60
C TYR A 268 -1.16 11.76 13.45
N TYR A 269 -0.64 12.89 13.94
CA TYR A 269 0.55 12.90 14.77
C TYR A 269 0.38 12.06 16.05
N ASP A 270 -0.81 12.10 16.64
CA ASP A 270 -1.13 11.40 17.88
C ASP A 270 -1.26 9.88 17.71
N ASP A 271 -1.52 9.37 16.48
CA ASP A 271 -1.45 7.94 16.15
C ASP A 271 -0.05 7.35 16.44
N LYS A 272 0.99 8.19 16.44
CA LYS A 272 2.37 7.77 16.74
C LYS A 272 2.49 7.07 18.08
N LYS A 273 1.85 7.59 19.11
CA LYS A 273 1.89 7.00 20.46
C LYS A 273 1.30 5.59 20.45
N VAL A 274 0.16 5.43 19.80
CA VAL A 274 -0.52 4.11 19.66
C VAL A 274 0.36 3.12 18.88
N ALA A 275 0.99 3.58 17.80
CA ALA A 275 1.90 2.75 17.00
C ALA A 275 3.10 2.27 17.81
N VAL A 276 3.79 3.18 18.54
CA VAL A 276 4.95 2.86 19.40
C VAL A 276 4.57 1.85 20.49
N GLU A 277 3.44 2.09 21.19
CA GLU A 277 2.95 1.18 22.23
C GLU A 277 2.62 -0.20 21.66
N THR A 278 1.97 -0.24 20.50
CA THR A 278 1.57 -1.50 19.85
C THR A 278 2.80 -2.30 19.40
N LEU A 279 3.77 -1.67 18.74
CA LEU A 279 5.01 -2.33 18.36
C LEU A 279 5.80 -2.81 19.59
N GLY A 280 5.86 -2.00 20.64
CA GLY A 280 6.48 -2.40 21.90
C GLY A 280 5.81 -3.62 22.56
N LYS A 281 4.47 -3.69 22.54
CA LYS A 281 3.71 -4.85 23.03
C LYS A 281 3.96 -6.09 22.17
N LEU A 282 3.98 -5.96 20.84
CA LEU A 282 4.27 -7.07 19.91
C LEU A 282 5.67 -7.63 20.12
N THR A 283 6.66 -6.75 20.26
CA THR A 283 8.05 -7.14 20.51
C THR A 283 8.19 -7.85 21.86
N LYS A 284 7.61 -7.31 22.93
CA LYS A 284 7.60 -7.94 24.26
C LYS A 284 6.95 -9.33 24.26
N LYS A 285 5.96 -9.57 23.39
CA LYS A 285 5.31 -10.88 23.19
C LYS A 285 6.14 -11.82 22.31
N GLY A 286 7.31 -11.41 21.82
CA GLY A 286 8.18 -12.24 20.98
C GLY A 286 7.79 -12.30 19.50
N ALA A 287 6.86 -11.46 19.03
CA ALA A 287 6.49 -11.39 17.63
C ALA A 287 7.66 -10.89 16.74
N TYR A 288 8.46 -9.98 17.30
CA TYR A 288 9.66 -9.43 16.66
C TYR A 288 10.87 -9.44 17.59
N PRO A 289 12.09 -9.66 17.08
CA PRO A 289 13.32 -9.47 17.87
C PRO A 289 13.56 -7.98 18.14
N THR A 290 14.45 -7.68 19.08
CA THR A 290 14.94 -6.32 19.36
C THR A 290 16.47 -6.35 19.50
N PRO A 291 17.20 -5.68 18.61
CA PRO A 291 16.75 -4.98 17.40
C PRO A 291 16.13 -5.93 16.36
N LEU A 292 15.36 -5.37 15.43
CA LEU A 292 14.68 -6.14 14.38
C LEU A 292 15.68 -6.83 13.43
N TRP A 293 16.81 -6.20 13.22
CA TRP A 293 17.92 -6.66 12.38
C TRP A 293 19.13 -7.01 13.25
N THR A 294 19.67 -8.21 13.06
CA THR A 294 20.90 -8.72 13.72
C THR A 294 22.01 -8.89 12.70
#